data_a105f71ed6697761fdbbc7fbe84eca01
#
_entry.id   a105f71ed6697761fdbbc7fbe84eca01
#
_cell.length_a   1.000
_cell.length_b   1.000
_cell.length_c   1.000
_cell.angle_alpha   90.00
_cell.angle_beta   90.00
_cell.angle_gamma   90.00
#
_symmetry.space_group_name_H-M   'P 1'
#
loop_
_entity.id
_entity.type
_entity.pdbx_description
1 polymer ?
#
loop_
_entity_poly.entity_id
_entity_poly.type
_entity_poly.pdbx_seq_one_letter_code
_entity_poly.pdbx_strand_id
1 'polypeptide(L)'
;MKASNLFKLIIIGIMFFSTANAGVIYYGFSPGGSAQKLILYSINTSTKSIDIAAYSFTSKDIALALLNAKKRGVEIRVLADYKANEKYTVVGFLRNAGVDVRVNNNYEIMHNKFMVIDNENVQTGSFNYTASANKRNAENVIYIKDNKALASGYQKEFERLFKESE
;
A
#
# COMPACT_ATOMS: atom_id res chain seq x y z
N MET A 1 -0.76 -44.01 -61.23
CA MET A 1 -0.48 -42.63 -60.69
C MET A 1 -1.34 -42.38 -59.49
N LYS A 2 -0.73 -42.38 -58.28
CA LYS A 2 -1.43 -42.09 -56.98
C LYS A 2 -1.19 -40.65 -56.65
N ALA A 3 -2.21 -39.82 -56.57
CA ALA A 3 -2.14 -38.45 -56.12
C ALA A 3 -2.15 -38.45 -54.56
N SER A 4 -1.10 -37.97 -53.94
CA SER A 4 -1.01 -37.80 -52.49
C SER A 4 -1.55 -36.41 -52.13
N ASN A 5 -2.70 -36.38 -51.47
CA ASN A 5 -3.26 -35.14 -50.90
C ASN A 5 -2.50 -34.79 -49.62
N LEU A 6 -1.65 -33.76 -49.71
CA LEU A 6 -0.96 -33.17 -48.55
C LEU A 6 -1.87 -32.12 -47.90
N PHE A 7 -2.54 -32.53 -46.80
CA PHE A 7 -3.31 -31.58 -45.98
C PHE A 7 -2.32 -30.66 -45.24
N LYS A 8 -2.23 -29.39 -45.66
CA LYS A 8 -1.50 -28.36 -44.90
C LYS A 8 -2.36 -27.89 -43.72
N LEU A 9 -1.97 -28.31 -42.52
CA LEU A 9 -2.56 -27.82 -41.27
C LEU A 9 -2.07 -26.38 -41.01
N ILE A 10 -2.92 -25.38 -41.18
CA ILE A 10 -2.62 -24.00 -40.81
C ILE A 10 -2.94 -23.84 -39.34
N ILE A 11 -1.90 -23.80 -38.49
CA ILE A 11 -2.03 -23.46 -37.08
C ILE A 11 -2.11 -21.93 -36.98
N ILE A 12 -3.30 -21.41 -36.78
CA ILE A 12 -3.52 -19.99 -36.45
C ILE A 12 -3.17 -19.82 -34.95
N GLY A 13 -1.98 -19.33 -34.72
CA GLY A 13 -1.57 -18.93 -33.35
C GLY A 13 -2.37 -17.72 -32.91
N ILE A 14 -3.30 -17.89 -31.99
CA ILE A 14 -4.00 -16.79 -31.33
C ILE A 14 -3.00 -16.15 -30.37
N MET A 15 -2.43 -15.00 -30.75
CA MET A 15 -1.65 -14.16 -29.81
C MET A 15 -2.62 -13.48 -28.85
N PHE A 16 -2.63 -13.92 -27.60
CA PHE A 16 -3.26 -13.17 -26.52
C PHE A 16 -2.37 -11.96 -26.19
N PHE A 17 -2.75 -10.79 -26.66
CA PHE A 17 -2.18 -9.55 -26.16
C PHE A 17 -2.75 -9.29 -24.76
N SER A 18 -1.98 -9.58 -23.73
CA SER A 18 -2.26 -9.06 -22.39
C SER A 18 -1.97 -7.57 -22.42
N THR A 19 -3.00 -6.73 -22.42
CA THR A 19 -2.83 -5.29 -22.20
C THR A 19 -2.35 -5.10 -20.76
N ALA A 20 -1.07 -4.81 -20.58
CA ALA A 20 -0.55 -4.38 -19.29
C ALA A 20 -1.23 -3.05 -18.97
N ASN A 21 -2.15 -3.05 -18.00
CA ASN A 21 -2.75 -1.83 -17.50
C ASN A 21 -1.68 -1.11 -16.69
N ALA A 22 -1.14 -0.01 -17.23
CA ALA A 22 -0.04 0.75 -16.59
C ALA A 22 -0.46 1.41 -15.27
N GLY A 23 -1.75 1.38 -14.93
CA GLY A 23 -2.31 2.05 -13.76
C GLY A 23 -2.30 3.58 -13.91
N VAL A 24 -3.04 4.27 -13.06
CA VAL A 24 -3.02 5.74 -12.96
C VAL A 24 -2.12 6.14 -11.81
N ILE A 25 -1.19 7.07 -12.06
CA ILE A 25 -0.23 7.55 -11.06
C ILE A 25 -0.60 8.95 -10.62
N TYR A 26 -0.80 9.11 -9.30
CA TYR A 26 -0.94 10.39 -8.64
C TYR A 26 0.30 10.66 -7.79
N TYR A 27 0.64 11.92 -7.58
CA TYR A 27 1.77 12.32 -6.74
C TYR A 27 1.44 13.54 -5.91
N GLY A 28 2.15 13.71 -4.80
CA GLY A 28 2.02 14.85 -3.92
C GLY A 28 3.30 15.10 -3.15
N PHE A 29 3.45 16.35 -2.68
CA PHE A 29 4.62 16.80 -1.95
C PHE A 29 4.23 17.53 -0.66
N SER A 30 5.17 17.62 0.28
CA SER A 30 5.11 18.49 1.45
C SER A 30 6.38 19.36 1.54
N PRO A 31 6.32 20.51 2.25
CA PRO A 31 5.12 21.12 2.82
C PRO A 31 4.18 21.66 1.74
N GLY A 32 2.92 21.92 2.10
CA GLY A 32 1.90 22.39 1.13
C GLY A 32 0.66 21.48 1.10
N GLY A 33 0.77 20.31 1.76
CA GLY A 33 -0.36 19.45 2.09
C GLY A 33 -0.83 18.52 0.97
N SER A 34 -0.28 18.58 -0.25
CA SER A 34 -0.69 17.69 -1.34
C SER A 34 -0.35 16.22 -1.05
N ALA A 35 0.78 15.95 -0.40
CA ALA A 35 1.18 14.61 0.04
C ALA A 35 0.14 14.01 1.02
N GLN A 36 -0.20 14.71 2.10
CA GLN A 36 -1.18 14.22 3.07
C GLN A 36 -2.58 14.10 2.46
N LYS A 37 -2.99 15.06 1.61
CA LYS A 37 -4.28 14.97 0.91
C LYS A 37 -4.37 13.71 0.06
N LEU A 38 -3.29 13.33 -0.63
CA LEU A 38 -3.23 12.13 -1.46
C LEU A 38 -3.31 10.86 -0.62
N ILE A 39 -2.62 10.81 0.53
CA ILE A 39 -2.72 9.70 1.49
C ILE A 39 -4.15 9.56 2.01
N LEU A 40 -4.77 10.66 2.45
CA LEU A 40 -6.14 10.65 2.94
C LEU A 40 -7.14 10.25 1.84
N TYR A 41 -6.93 10.71 0.62
CA TYR A 41 -7.73 10.30 -0.54
C TYR A 41 -7.64 8.78 -0.76
N SER A 42 -6.44 8.20 -0.75
CA SER A 42 -6.26 6.77 -0.96
C SER A 42 -6.96 5.92 0.11
N ILE A 43 -6.92 6.36 1.38
CA ILE A 43 -7.62 5.70 2.50
C ILE A 43 -9.15 5.87 2.37
N ASN A 44 -9.61 7.07 2.06
CA ASN A 44 -11.05 7.37 2.01
C ASN A 44 -11.77 6.69 0.84
N THR A 45 -11.05 6.37 -0.24
CA THR A 45 -11.59 5.67 -1.41
C THR A 45 -11.44 4.15 -1.36
N SER A 46 -10.78 3.61 -0.32
CA SER A 46 -10.65 2.16 -0.12
C SER A 46 -12.00 1.50 0.15
N THR A 47 -12.15 0.26 -0.32
CA THR A 47 -13.43 -0.50 -0.26
C THR A 47 -13.30 -1.90 0.35
N LYS A 48 -12.10 -2.49 0.38
CA LYS A 48 -11.89 -3.87 0.84
C LYS A 48 -10.86 -3.96 1.95
N SER A 49 -9.63 -3.49 1.70
CA SER A 49 -8.52 -3.65 2.63
C SER A 49 -7.48 -2.53 2.54
N ILE A 50 -6.79 -2.27 3.65
CA ILE A 50 -5.57 -1.45 3.71
C ILE A 50 -4.55 -2.16 4.57
N ASP A 51 -3.41 -2.49 3.98
CA ASP A 51 -2.22 -2.96 4.67
C ASP A 51 -1.18 -1.85 4.67
N ILE A 52 -0.82 -1.36 5.84
CA ILE A 52 0.11 -0.23 5.99
C ILE A 52 1.40 -0.64 6.71
N ALA A 53 2.54 -0.41 6.07
CA ALA A 53 3.86 -0.47 6.70
C ALA A 53 4.35 0.95 7.01
N ALA A 54 4.66 1.22 8.29
CA ALA A 54 4.96 2.54 8.79
C ALA A 54 6.24 2.54 9.65
N TYR A 55 7.24 3.31 9.25
CA TYR A 55 8.36 3.59 10.14
C TYR A 55 7.85 4.39 11.36
N SER A 56 7.59 5.68 11.24
CA SER A 56 7.02 6.50 12.31
C SER A 56 5.56 6.84 12.02
N PHE A 57 4.66 6.60 12.99
CA PHE A 57 3.24 6.80 12.83
C PHE A 57 2.66 7.60 14.01
N THR A 58 2.54 8.92 13.84
CA THR A 58 2.03 9.84 14.86
C THR A 58 0.86 10.71 14.38
N SER A 59 0.50 10.64 13.07
CA SER A 59 -0.56 11.46 12.48
C SER A 59 -1.94 11.01 12.95
N LYS A 60 -2.60 11.87 13.73
CA LYS A 60 -3.99 11.65 14.15
C LYS A 60 -4.95 11.65 12.98
N ASP A 61 -4.73 12.52 11.97
CA ASP A 61 -5.61 12.62 10.80
C ASP A 61 -5.64 11.30 10.01
N ILE A 62 -4.44 10.69 9.79
CA ILE A 62 -4.32 9.41 9.09
C ILE A 62 -4.94 8.28 9.92
N ALA A 63 -4.69 8.26 11.24
CA ALA A 63 -5.28 7.26 12.13
C ALA A 63 -6.82 7.33 12.13
N LEU A 64 -7.39 8.54 12.19
CA LEU A 64 -8.85 8.73 12.13
C LEU A 64 -9.41 8.31 10.77
N ALA A 65 -8.71 8.59 9.67
CA ALA A 65 -9.13 8.15 8.34
C ALA A 65 -9.16 6.60 8.25
N LEU A 66 -8.17 5.90 8.80
CA LEU A 66 -8.15 4.44 8.88
C LEU A 66 -9.33 3.90 9.71
N LEU A 67 -9.63 4.50 10.88
CA LEU A 67 -10.78 4.09 11.67
C LEU A 67 -12.11 4.34 10.96
N ASN A 68 -12.22 5.41 10.20
CA ASN A 68 -13.40 5.68 9.37
C ASN A 68 -13.51 4.65 8.23
N ALA A 69 -12.39 4.23 7.62
CA ALA A 69 -12.37 3.13 6.65
C ALA A 69 -12.83 1.81 7.30
N LYS A 70 -12.31 1.48 8.51
CA LYS A 70 -12.76 0.31 9.28
C LYS A 70 -14.27 0.33 9.55
N LYS A 71 -14.85 1.49 9.92
CA LYS A 71 -16.30 1.64 10.11
C LYS A 71 -17.10 1.40 8.81
N ARG A 72 -16.51 1.64 7.64
CA ARG A 72 -17.09 1.30 6.33
C ARG A 72 -16.99 -0.19 5.99
N GLY A 73 -16.35 -1.00 6.84
CA GLY A 73 -16.13 -2.44 6.61
C GLY A 73 -14.80 -2.77 5.93
N VAL A 74 -13.90 -1.80 5.77
CA VAL A 74 -12.55 -2.03 5.23
C VAL A 74 -11.71 -2.76 6.28
N GLU A 75 -11.06 -3.84 5.88
CA GLU A 75 -10.09 -4.56 6.71
C GLU A 75 -8.80 -3.76 6.81
N ILE A 76 -8.32 -3.50 8.04
CA ILE A 76 -7.11 -2.69 8.27
C ILE A 76 -6.07 -3.51 9.04
N ARG A 77 -4.86 -3.59 8.48
CA ARG A 77 -3.68 -4.14 9.19
C ARG A 77 -2.57 -3.10 9.20
N VAL A 78 -1.91 -2.98 10.33
CA VAL A 78 -0.83 -2.01 10.55
C VAL A 78 0.42 -2.73 11.01
N LEU A 79 1.51 -2.51 10.29
CA LEU A 79 2.85 -2.90 10.68
C LEU A 79 3.65 -1.65 10.99
N ALA A 80 4.16 -1.52 12.20
CA ALA A 80 4.93 -0.36 12.64
C ALA A 80 6.33 -0.76 13.10
N ASP A 81 7.32 0.13 12.90
CA ASP A 81 8.63 -0.03 13.52
C ASP A 81 8.50 0.07 15.05
N TYR A 82 9.16 -0.83 15.77
CA TYR A 82 9.10 -0.86 17.24
C TYR A 82 9.70 0.42 17.85
N LYS A 83 10.97 0.73 17.55
CA LYS A 83 11.73 1.84 18.16
C LYS A 83 11.12 3.21 17.86
N ALA A 84 10.67 3.42 16.60
CA ALA A 84 10.06 4.68 16.18
C ALA A 84 8.64 4.90 16.74
N ASN A 85 8.03 3.88 17.36
CA ASN A 85 6.65 3.93 17.83
C ASN A 85 6.47 3.55 19.32
N GLU A 86 7.54 3.56 20.12
CA GLU A 86 7.45 3.30 21.57
C GLU A 86 6.62 4.36 22.32
N LYS A 87 6.74 5.63 21.93
CA LYS A 87 6.11 6.75 22.66
C LYS A 87 5.42 7.72 21.70
N TYR A 88 4.33 8.36 22.19
CA TYR A 88 3.62 9.43 21.50
C TYR A 88 3.12 9.08 20.08
N THR A 89 2.70 7.84 19.88
CA THR A 89 2.24 7.34 18.57
C THR A 89 0.75 7.02 18.59
N VAL A 90 0.19 6.81 17.38
CA VAL A 90 -1.21 6.39 17.23
C VAL A 90 -1.35 4.86 17.14
N VAL A 91 -0.24 4.12 17.18
CA VAL A 91 -0.21 2.65 17.04
C VAL A 91 -1.03 1.96 18.13
N GLY A 92 -0.79 2.32 19.39
CA GLY A 92 -1.58 1.79 20.52
C GLY A 92 -3.06 2.18 20.45
N PHE A 93 -3.36 3.40 20.00
CA PHE A 93 -4.74 3.85 19.81
C PHE A 93 -5.48 3.00 18.73
N LEU A 94 -4.83 2.71 17.61
CA LEU A 94 -5.39 1.86 16.55
C LEU A 94 -5.61 0.42 17.05
N ARG A 95 -4.63 -0.15 17.79
CA ARG A 95 -4.75 -1.47 18.40
C ARG A 95 -5.94 -1.53 19.36
N ASN A 96 -6.11 -0.55 20.25
CA ASN A 96 -7.23 -0.47 21.18
C ASN A 96 -8.59 -0.29 20.48
N ALA A 97 -8.59 0.28 19.27
CA ALA A 97 -9.79 0.37 18.42
C ALA A 97 -10.06 -0.90 17.57
N GLY A 98 -9.35 -2.00 17.86
CA GLY A 98 -9.55 -3.30 17.22
C GLY A 98 -8.98 -3.39 15.80
N VAL A 99 -7.95 -2.59 15.47
CA VAL A 99 -7.15 -2.77 14.26
C VAL A 99 -6.10 -3.85 14.54
N ASP A 100 -5.86 -4.76 13.58
CA ASP A 100 -4.75 -5.71 13.68
C ASP A 100 -3.42 -4.96 13.51
N VAL A 101 -2.71 -4.78 14.63
CA VAL A 101 -1.48 -3.99 14.70
C VAL A 101 -0.34 -4.85 15.20
N ARG A 102 0.71 -4.97 14.41
CA ARG A 102 1.97 -5.60 14.82
C ARG A 102 3.11 -4.60 14.82
N VAL A 103 4.12 -4.89 15.63
CA VAL A 103 5.36 -4.09 15.68
C VAL A 103 6.55 -4.96 15.28
N ASN A 104 7.44 -4.41 14.47
CA ASN A 104 8.63 -5.10 13.97
C ASN A 104 9.88 -4.59 14.71
N ASN A 105 10.60 -5.50 15.35
CA ASN A 105 11.87 -5.26 16.03
C ASN A 105 13.01 -6.13 15.47
N ASN A 106 12.83 -6.73 14.31
CA ASN A 106 13.79 -7.65 13.70
C ASN A 106 14.87 -6.94 12.90
N TYR A 107 14.71 -5.65 12.63
CA TYR A 107 15.67 -4.82 11.89
C TYR A 107 16.20 -3.70 12.79
N GLU A 108 17.34 -3.13 12.40
CA GLU A 108 17.82 -1.89 13.03
C GLU A 108 16.73 -0.81 12.98
N ILE A 109 16.08 -0.67 11.81
CA ILE A 109 14.85 0.09 11.59
C ILE A 109 14.01 -0.58 10.48
N MET A 110 12.73 -0.79 10.70
CA MET A 110 11.77 -1.13 9.65
C MET A 110 11.33 0.17 8.97
N HIS A 111 12.11 0.63 7.97
CA HIS A 111 12.01 2.00 7.43
C HIS A 111 11.01 2.17 6.27
N ASN A 112 10.14 1.20 6.05
CA ASN A 112 9.11 1.24 5.01
C ASN A 112 8.01 2.27 5.30
N LYS A 113 7.48 2.88 4.25
CA LYS A 113 6.32 3.79 4.26
C LYS A 113 5.51 3.51 3.02
N PHE A 114 4.60 2.52 3.13
CA PHE A 114 3.70 2.21 2.03
C PHE A 114 2.36 1.67 2.53
N MET A 115 1.36 1.73 1.67
CA MET A 115 0.09 1.04 1.83
C MET A 115 -0.19 0.21 0.59
N VAL A 116 -0.72 -1.01 0.81
CA VAL A 116 -1.41 -1.77 -0.23
C VAL A 116 -2.90 -1.60 0.02
N ILE A 117 -3.63 -1.15 -0.97
CA ILE A 117 -5.05 -0.79 -0.85
C ILE A 117 -5.85 -1.62 -1.84
N ASP A 118 -6.85 -2.35 -1.31
CA ASP A 118 -7.79 -3.19 -2.06
C ASP A 118 -7.08 -4.28 -2.90
N ASN A 119 -5.83 -4.66 -2.56
CA ASN A 119 -4.98 -5.60 -3.30
C ASN A 119 -4.68 -5.22 -4.77
N GLU A 120 -4.87 -3.96 -5.13
CA GLU A 120 -4.68 -3.49 -6.51
C GLU A 120 -4.04 -2.10 -6.63
N ASN A 121 -3.92 -1.37 -5.50
CA ASN A 121 -3.35 -0.03 -5.48
C ASN A 121 -2.20 0.05 -4.47
N VAL A 122 -1.20 0.90 -4.74
CA VAL A 122 -0.05 1.11 -3.85
C VAL A 122 0.14 2.60 -3.60
N GLN A 123 0.24 2.98 -2.33
CA GLN A 123 0.75 4.28 -1.92
C GLN A 123 2.15 4.10 -1.34
N THR A 124 3.12 4.91 -1.74
CA THR A 124 4.50 4.88 -1.22
C THR A 124 5.18 6.24 -1.35
N GLY A 125 6.37 6.37 -0.78
CA GLY A 125 7.18 7.58 -0.86
C GLY A 125 8.10 7.77 0.34
N SER A 126 8.63 8.96 0.51
CA SER A 126 9.48 9.31 1.66
C SER A 126 8.67 9.70 2.90
N PHE A 127 7.37 9.98 2.75
CA PHE A 127 6.50 10.56 3.76
C PHE A 127 6.26 9.60 4.95
N ASN A 128 6.85 9.89 6.11
CA ASN A 128 6.45 9.25 7.36
C ASN A 128 5.03 9.70 7.73
N TYR A 129 4.23 8.82 8.28
CA TYR A 129 2.84 9.15 8.65
C TYR A 129 2.78 10.02 9.91
N THR A 130 3.38 11.23 9.82
CA THR A 130 3.56 12.17 10.93
C THR A 130 3.11 13.59 10.59
N ALA A 131 2.81 14.40 11.60
CA ALA A 131 2.53 15.82 11.42
C ALA A 131 3.76 16.59 10.90
N SER A 132 4.98 16.17 11.28
CA SER A 132 6.22 16.78 10.78
C SER A 132 6.40 16.56 9.28
N ALA A 133 6.14 15.35 8.79
CA ALA A 133 6.19 15.04 7.36
C ALA A 133 5.24 15.93 6.56
N ASN A 134 4.05 16.24 7.09
CA ASN A 134 3.10 17.11 6.40
C ASN A 134 3.49 18.59 6.40
N LYS A 135 4.01 19.09 7.54
CA LYS A 135 4.09 20.54 7.79
C LYS A 135 5.49 21.12 7.71
N ARG A 136 6.52 20.31 7.92
CA ARG A 136 7.88 20.80 8.16
C ARG A 136 8.94 20.18 7.24
N ASN A 137 8.73 18.95 6.78
CA ASN A 137 9.68 18.25 5.94
C ASN A 137 9.35 18.44 4.46
N ALA A 138 10.37 18.35 3.61
CA ALA A 138 10.21 18.13 2.17
C ALA A 138 10.07 16.63 1.92
N GLU A 139 8.86 16.17 1.59
CA GLU A 139 8.56 14.76 1.34
C GLU A 139 7.82 14.58 0.02
N ASN A 140 7.81 13.36 -0.47
CA ASN A 140 7.02 12.96 -1.63
C ASN A 140 6.10 11.78 -1.30
N VAL A 141 5.00 11.70 -2.06
CA VAL A 141 4.06 10.58 -2.04
C VAL A 141 3.68 10.26 -3.48
N ILE A 142 3.62 8.98 -3.80
CA ILE A 142 3.05 8.45 -5.04
C ILE A 142 1.90 7.53 -4.66
N TYR A 143 0.80 7.60 -5.40
CA TYR A 143 -0.32 6.67 -5.34
C TYR A 143 -0.58 6.10 -6.73
N ILE A 144 -0.35 4.80 -6.88
CA ILE A 144 -0.49 4.06 -8.13
C ILE A 144 -1.78 3.24 -8.03
N LYS A 145 -2.77 3.56 -8.87
CA LYS A 145 -4.05 2.88 -8.94
C LYS A 145 -4.07 1.83 -10.04
N ASP A 146 -4.89 0.79 -9.85
CA ASP A 146 -5.23 -0.22 -10.83
C ASP A 146 -3.99 -0.96 -11.39
N ASN A 147 -3.00 -1.22 -10.51
CA ASN A 147 -1.80 -1.97 -10.84
C ASN A 147 -1.63 -3.19 -9.94
N LYS A 148 -2.37 -4.25 -10.23
CA LYS A 148 -2.36 -5.50 -9.46
C LYS A 148 -1.00 -6.18 -9.38
N ALA A 149 -0.18 -6.06 -10.43
CA ALA A 149 1.15 -6.67 -10.46
C ALA A 149 2.07 -6.01 -9.42
N LEU A 150 2.09 -4.66 -9.37
CA LEU A 150 2.82 -3.91 -8.36
C LEU A 150 2.27 -4.18 -6.97
N ALA A 151 0.94 -4.09 -6.79
CA ALA A 151 0.28 -4.35 -5.52
C ALA A 151 0.61 -5.73 -4.98
N SER A 152 0.64 -6.77 -5.83
CA SER A 152 1.04 -8.13 -5.43
C SER A 152 2.48 -8.20 -4.93
N GLY A 153 3.42 -7.44 -5.51
CA GLY A 153 4.80 -7.37 -5.03
C GLY A 153 4.89 -6.74 -3.63
N TYR A 154 4.23 -5.60 -3.43
CA TYR A 154 4.18 -4.93 -2.13
C TYR A 154 3.42 -5.76 -1.08
N GLN A 155 2.36 -6.47 -1.50
CA GLN A 155 1.60 -7.35 -0.61
C GLN A 155 2.46 -8.51 -0.09
N LYS A 156 3.24 -9.15 -0.95
CA LYS A 156 4.17 -10.21 -0.55
C LYS A 156 5.19 -9.71 0.48
N GLU A 157 5.72 -8.51 0.29
CA GLU A 157 6.65 -7.91 1.25
C GLU A 157 5.95 -7.56 2.57
N PHE A 158 4.74 -6.99 2.52
CA PHE A 158 3.95 -6.74 3.73
C PHE A 158 3.70 -8.03 4.51
N GLU A 159 3.24 -9.10 3.86
CA GLU A 159 2.97 -10.39 4.51
C GLU A 159 4.22 -11.00 5.14
N ARG A 160 5.36 -10.90 4.45
CA ARG A 160 6.64 -11.37 4.99
C ARG A 160 6.99 -10.65 6.28
N LEU A 161 6.98 -9.31 6.25
CA LEU A 161 7.28 -8.46 7.40
C LEU A 161 6.25 -8.63 8.53
N PHE A 162 4.98 -8.74 8.18
CA PHE A 162 3.88 -8.88 9.14
C PHE A 162 3.94 -10.22 9.87
N LYS A 163 4.28 -11.31 9.16
CA LYS A 163 4.42 -12.66 9.72
C LYS A 163 5.55 -12.76 10.73
N GLU A 164 6.65 -12.07 10.52
CA GLU A 164 7.81 -12.08 11.43
C GLU A 164 7.69 -11.09 12.60
N SER A 165 6.56 -10.38 12.72
CA SER A 165 6.33 -9.32 13.71
C SER A 165 5.33 -9.76 14.79
N GLU A 166 5.32 -9.04 15.95
CA GLU A 166 4.46 -9.27 17.12
C GLU A 166 3.32 -8.26 17.24
#